data_03f4ae386ac7903c6854ba6e6865953f
#
_entry.id   03f4ae386ac7903c6854ba6e6865953f
#
_cell.length_a   1.000
_cell.length_b   1.000
_cell.length_c   1.000
_cell.angle_alpha   90.00
_cell.angle_beta   90.00
_cell.angle_gamma   90.00
#
_symmetry.space_group_name_H-M   'P 1'
#
loop_
_entity.id
_entity.type
_entity.pdbx_description
1 polymer ?
#
loop_
_entity_poly.entity_id
_entity_poly.type
_entity_poly.pdbx_seq_one_letter_code
_entity_poly.pdbx_strand_id
1 'polypeptide(L)'
;MGDRKPIGVAYRDQDIDGGEIGRTDPQLVRGTLLYATEELGYCSCAFGEVTQETSKTTDVTLNTPSGRITMDDSSLNNNAVARFTMNNTSIGANDVVIVNIKLNGSTPEAYLAYVADIGTGYVDIALWNRSGGQLAENVDLNFSVIRNRDD
;
A
#
# COMPACT_ATOMS: atom_id res chain seq x y z
N MET A 1 -31.85 33.88 -4.79
CA MET A 1 -30.53 34.52 -4.78
C MET A 1 -29.70 33.72 -3.76
N GLY A 2 -28.92 32.73 -4.23
CA GLY A 2 -28.21 31.78 -3.34
C GLY A 2 -27.06 32.47 -2.64
N ASP A 3 -27.08 32.36 -1.35
CA ASP A 3 -26.02 32.83 -0.46
C ASP A 3 -24.74 32.01 -0.72
N ARG A 4 -23.81 32.58 -1.50
CA ARG A 4 -22.48 32.01 -1.69
C ARG A 4 -21.72 32.24 -0.40
N LYS A 5 -21.58 31.20 0.41
CA LYS A 5 -20.61 31.20 1.51
C LYS A 5 -19.24 31.58 0.95
N PRO A 6 -18.52 32.51 1.60
CA PRO A 6 -17.20 32.90 1.15
C PRO A 6 -16.26 31.69 1.13
N ILE A 7 -15.70 31.41 -0.04
CA ILE A 7 -14.60 30.48 -0.19
C ILE A 7 -13.40 31.09 0.52
N GLY A 8 -12.94 30.46 1.58
CA GLY A 8 -11.75 30.89 2.30
C GLY A 8 -12.01 31.51 3.68
N VAL A 9 -12.78 30.85 4.53
CA VAL A 9 -12.74 31.16 5.96
C VAL A 9 -11.40 30.62 6.49
N ALA A 10 -10.43 31.51 6.72
CA ALA A 10 -9.25 31.16 7.49
C ALA A 10 -9.72 30.98 8.95
N TYR A 11 -9.91 29.74 9.36
CA TYR A 11 -10.05 29.42 10.79
C TYR A 11 -8.67 29.62 11.43
N ARG A 12 -8.44 30.81 11.97
CA ARG A 12 -7.31 31.05 12.84
C ARG A 12 -7.79 30.80 14.27
N ASP A 13 -7.09 29.88 14.96
CA ASP A 13 -7.30 29.54 16.36
C ASP A 13 -8.69 28.93 16.69
N GLN A 14 -9.28 28.14 15.77
CA GLN A 14 -10.49 27.37 16.07
C GLN A 14 -10.18 25.88 15.96
N ASP A 15 -10.42 25.16 17.04
CA ASP A 15 -10.46 23.70 17.03
C ASP A 15 -11.66 23.23 16.20
N ILE A 16 -11.43 22.37 15.22
CA ILE A 16 -12.48 21.64 14.52
C ILE A 16 -12.78 20.40 15.38
N ASP A 17 -13.58 20.61 16.44
CA ASP A 17 -13.91 19.54 17.36
C ASP A 17 -15.08 18.70 16.82
N GLY A 18 -14.84 17.38 16.68
CA GLY A 18 -15.84 16.39 16.35
C GLY A 18 -16.40 16.41 14.92
N GLY A 19 -15.80 17.16 14.00
CA GLY A 19 -16.22 17.24 12.60
C GLY A 19 -15.38 16.40 11.64
N GLU A 20 -16.02 15.70 10.70
CA GLU A 20 -15.31 15.06 9.57
C GLU A 20 -14.92 16.10 8.51
N ILE A 21 -13.63 16.20 8.18
CA ILE A 21 -13.12 17.07 7.13
C ILE A 21 -13.20 16.31 5.79
N GLY A 22 -13.99 16.83 4.84
CA GLY A 22 -14.02 16.31 3.46
C GLY A 22 -14.89 15.07 3.26
N ARG A 23 -15.89 14.82 4.10
CA ARG A 23 -16.76 13.65 3.98
C ARG A 23 -17.60 13.64 2.68
N THR A 24 -18.16 14.76 2.30
CA THR A 24 -19.03 14.89 1.12
C THR A 24 -18.32 15.43 -0.11
N ASP A 25 -17.23 16.14 0.08
CA ASP A 25 -16.39 16.71 -0.99
C ASP A 25 -14.93 16.68 -0.51
N PRO A 26 -14.25 15.53 -0.63
CA PRO A 26 -12.88 15.36 -0.17
C PRO A 26 -11.94 16.34 -0.87
N GLN A 27 -11.34 17.23 -0.10
CA GLN A 27 -10.38 18.22 -0.58
C GLN A 27 -8.98 17.91 -0.03
N LEU A 28 -7.97 18.50 -0.67
CA LEU A 28 -6.60 18.40 -0.19
C LEU A 28 -6.46 19.17 1.13
N VAL A 29 -6.04 18.49 2.19
CA VAL A 29 -5.62 19.12 3.45
C VAL A 29 -4.13 19.43 3.37
N ARG A 30 -3.77 20.72 3.36
CA ARG A 30 -2.37 21.18 3.42
C ARG A 30 -2.08 21.72 4.80
N GLY A 31 -1.08 21.20 5.46
CA GLY A 31 -0.62 21.66 6.77
C GLY A 31 0.88 21.58 6.89
N THR A 32 1.47 22.49 7.66
CA THR A 32 2.90 22.42 8.01
C THR A 32 3.18 21.19 8.87
N LEU A 33 2.18 20.75 9.64
CA LEU A 33 2.29 19.68 10.60
C LEU A 33 0.92 18.99 10.75
N LEU A 34 0.90 17.66 10.68
CA LEU A 34 -0.29 16.85 10.90
C LEU A 34 0.01 15.84 12.01
N TYR A 35 -0.69 15.94 13.13
CA TYR A 35 -0.64 14.96 14.22
C TYR A 35 -1.93 14.15 14.26
N ALA A 36 -1.81 12.83 14.25
CA ALA A 36 -2.89 11.93 14.61
C ALA A 36 -2.67 11.43 16.04
N THR A 37 -3.68 11.51 16.89
CA THR A 37 -3.62 11.05 18.28
C THR A 37 -3.90 9.55 18.41
N GLU A 38 -4.55 8.96 17.40
CA GLU A 38 -4.94 7.55 17.39
C GLU A 38 -4.49 6.86 16.10
N GLU A 39 -5.06 7.23 14.95
CA GLU A 39 -4.83 6.54 13.68
C GLU A 39 -4.48 7.51 12.55
N LEU A 40 -3.54 7.09 11.70
CA LEU A 40 -3.27 7.69 10.41
C LEU A 40 -3.21 6.57 9.37
N GLY A 41 -4.16 6.54 8.42
CA GLY A 41 -4.20 5.47 7.45
C GLY A 41 -5.22 5.66 6.35
N TYR A 42 -5.39 4.62 5.55
CA TYR A 42 -6.43 4.54 4.53
C TYR A 42 -7.71 3.94 5.12
N CYS A 43 -8.88 4.41 4.66
CA CYS A 43 -10.14 3.75 4.98
C CYS A 43 -10.21 2.34 4.38
N SER A 44 -11.06 1.48 4.91
CA SER A 44 -11.30 0.15 4.34
C SER A 44 -11.78 0.17 2.88
N CYS A 45 -12.36 1.28 2.42
CA CYS A 45 -12.76 1.50 1.03
C CYS A 45 -11.58 1.64 0.06
N ALA A 46 -10.37 1.91 0.56
CA ALA A 46 -9.13 2.03 -0.20
C ALA A 46 -8.26 0.76 -0.13
N PHE A 47 -8.75 -0.30 0.50
CA PHE A 47 -8.09 -1.60 0.59
C PHE A 47 -8.55 -2.52 -0.53
N GLY A 48 -7.61 -3.17 -1.20
CA GLY A 48 -7.88 -4.16 -2.23
C GLY A 48 -7.18 -5.50 -1.98
N GLU A 49 -7.60 -6.53 -2.70
CA GLU A 49 -6.98 -7.86 -2.63
C GLU A 49 -6.77 -8.43 -4.03
N VAL A 50 -5.68 -9.14 -4.22
CA VAL A 50 -5.37 -9.88 -5.45
C VAL A 50 -4.59 -11.16 -5.12
N THR A 51 -4.81 -12.21 -5.91
CA THR A 51 -4.10 -13.50 -5.79
C THR A 51 -3.30 -13.76 -7.06
N GLN A 52 -2.05 -14.22 -6.92
CA GLN A 52 -1.29 -14.78 -8.03
C GLN A 52 -1.83 -16.18 -8.36
N GLU A 53 -2.01 -16.50 -9.64
CA GLU A 53 -2.68 -17.74 -10.06
C GLU A 53 -1.75 -18.79 -10.67
N THR A 54 -0.52 -18.46 -10.99
CA THR A 54 0.35 -19.35 -11.78
C THR A 54 1.69 -19.63 -11.12
N SER A 55 2.29 -18.64 -10.52
CA SER A 55 3.60 -18.73 -9.85
C SER A 55 3.87 -17.52 -8.98
N LYS A 56 4.85 -17.64 -8.08
CA LYS A 56 5.33 -16.50 -7.26
C LYS A 56 5.95 -15.36 -8.07
N THR A 57 6.18 -15.56 -9.37
CA THR A 57 6.69 -14.52 -10.28
C THR A 57 5.63 -13.94 -11.22
N THR A 58 4.38 -14.37 -11.07
CA THR A 58 3.27 -13.85 -11.88
C THR A 58 2.93 -12.42 -11.48
N ASP A 59 2.93 -11.53 -12.47
CA ASP A 59 2.53 -10.14 -12.26
C ASP A 59 1.06 -10.02 -11.86
N VAL A 60 0.75 -9.01 -11.06
CA VAL A 60 -0.62 -8.73 -10.62
C VAL A 60 -1.02 -7.30 -10.93
N THR A 61 -2.31 -7.02 -10.93
CA THR A 61 -2.85 -5.67 -11.04
C THR A 61 -3.78 -5.39 -9.88
N LEU A 62 -3.50 -4.32 -9.12
CA LEU A 62 -4.32 -3.90 -7.98
C LEU A 62 -4.25 -2.38 -7.82
N ASN A 63 -5.28 -1.67 -8.29
CA ASN A 63 -5.32 -0.20 -8.38
C ASN A 63 -5.86 0.46 -7.10
N THR A 64 -5.28 0.12 -5.94
CA THR A 64 -5.64 0.69 -4.64
C THR A 64 -4.39 1.18 -3.91
N PRO A 65 -4.47 2.20 -3.06
CA PRO A 65 -3.30 2.71 -2.32
C PRO A 65 -2.86 1.80 -1.17
N SER A 66 -3.67 0.81 -0.80
CA SER A 66 -3.31 -0.22 0.17
C SER A 66 -3.97 -1.54 -0.18
N GLY A 67 -3.42 -2.64 0.27
CA GLY A 67 -4.03 -3.94 -0.03
C GLY A 67 -3.20 -5.14 0.37
N ARG A 68 -3.72 -6.29 -0.07
CA ARG A 68 -3.10 -7.61 0.11
C ARG A 68 -2.86 -8.28 -1.23
N ILE A 69 -1.70 -8.90 -1.35
CA ILE A 69 -1.35 -9.80 -2.44
C ILE A 69 -1.17 -11.19 -1.82
N THR A 70 -2.00 -12.15 -2.20
CA THR A 70 -1.78 -13.56 -1.87
C THR A 70 -0.92 -14.16 -2.97
N MET A 71 0.32 -14.50 -2.64
CA MET A 71 1.24 -15.11 -3.60
C MET A 71 0.84 -16.57 -3.85
N ASP A 72 1.13 -17.07 -5.07
CA ASP A 72 0.94 -18.45 -5.45
C ASP A 72 1.75 -19.42 -4.54
N ASP A 73 1.27 -20.66 -4.39
CA ASP A 73 1.91 -21.69 -3.55
C ASP A 73 3.05 -22.46 -4.25
N SER A 74 3.40 -22.09 -5.49
CA SER A 74 4.52 -22.68 -6.20
C SER A 74 5.81 -22.63 -5.39
N SER A 75 6.64 -23.65 -5.58
CA SER A 75 7.85 -23.81 -4.78
C SER A 75 8.89 -22.72 -5.07
N LEU A 76 9.52 -22.22 -4.02
CA LEU A 76 10.67 -21.33 -4.04
C LEU A 76 11.85 -22.03 -3.36
N ASN A 77 12.92 -22.26 -4.12
CA ASN A 77 14.10 -22.94 -3.62
C ASN A 77 14.78 -22.14 -2.51
N ASN A 78 15.58 -22.84 -1.70
CA ASN A 78 16.42 -22.19 -0.71
C ASN A 78 17.30 -21.11 -1.36
N ASN A 79 17.37 -19.97 -0.72
CA ASN A 79 18.16 -18.82 -1.15
C ASN A 79 17.75 -18.21 -2.50
N ALA A 80 16.61 -18.63 -3.07
CA ALA A 80 16.06 -18.08 -4.28
C ALA A 80 15.19 -16.85 -4.00
N VAL A 81 15.07 -15.98 -4.99
CA VAL A 81 14.23 -14.79 -5.00
C VAL A 81 13.16 -14.92 -6.08
N ALA A 82 11.91 -14.78 -5.72
CA ALA A 82 10.81 -14.56 -6.64
C ALA A 82 10.55 -13.06 -6.75
N ARG A 83 10.58 -12.50 -7.97
CA ARG A 83 10.27 -11.10 -8.25
C ARG A 83 9.09 -11.04 -9.21
N PHE A 84 8.17 -10.14 -8.95
CA PHE A 84 7.00 -9.87 -9.79
C PHE A 84 6.66 -8.39 -9.78
N THR A 85 5.95 -7.94 -10.80
CA THR A 85 5.46 -6.57 -10.92
C THR A 85 4.02 -6.49 -10.41
N MET A 86 3.75 -5.55 -9.51
CA MET A 86 2.40 -5.10 -9.19
C MET A 86 2.11 -3.83 -10.00
N ASN A 87 1.23 -3.95 -11.00
CA ASN A 87 0.68 -2.81 -11.73
C ASN A 87 -0.35 -2.09 -10.85
N ASN A 88 -0.16 -0.79 -10.63
CA ASN A 88 -1.02 -0.01 -9.76
C ASN A 88 -1.01 1.47 -10.16
N THR A 89 -2.09 1.93 -10.76
CA THR A 89 -2.24 3.31 -11.25
C THR A 89 -2.20 4.37 -10.15
N SER A 90 -2.31 3.95 -8.87
CA SER A 90 -2.13 4.89 -7.77
C SER A 90 -0.67 5.16 -7.41
N ILE A 91 0.30 4.49 -8.01
CA ILE A 91 1.74 4.66 -7.70
C ILE A 91 2.36 5.68 -8.65
N GLY A 92 3.05 6.66 -8.08
CA GLY A 92 3.95 7.57 -8.78
C GLY A 92 5.42 7.15 -8.61
N ALA A 93 6.30 7.61 -9.50
CA ALA A 93 7.72 7.22 -9.48
C ALA A 93 8.48 7.68 -8.20
N ASN A 94 7.98 8.73 -7.53
CA ASN A 94 8.58 9.28 -6.31
C ASN A 94 7.88 8.81 -5.01
N ASP A 95 6.87 7.94 -5.11
CA ASP A 95 6.14 7.44 -3.96
C ASP A 95 6.97 6.44 -3.16
N VAL A 96 6.61 6.23 -1.90
CA VAL A 96 7.17 5.17 -1.06
C VAL A 96 6.14 4.06 -0.92
N VAL A 97 6.52 2.84 -1.31
CA VAL A 97 5.69 1.65 -1.11
C VAL A 97 6.28 0.82 0.03
N ILE A 98 5.48 0.64 1.07
CA ILE A 98 5.82 -0.24 2.18
C ILE A 98 5.22 -1.61 1.88
N VAL A 99 6.02 -2.66 1.98
CA VAL A 99 5.59 -4.05 1.85
C VAL A 99 6.00 -4.82 3.09
N ASN A 100 5.08 -5.59 3.65
CA ASN A 100 5.38 -6.51 4.74
C ASN A 100 4.68 -7.85 4.55
N ILE A 101 5.29 -8.89 5.09
CA ILE A 101 4.68 -10.22 5.10
C ILE A 101 3.59 -10.24 6.18
N LYS A 102 2.36 -10.51 5.74
CA LYS A 102 1.28 -10.94 6.62
C LYS A 102 1.19 -12.44 6.51
N LEU A 103 1.62 -13.12 7.54
CA LEU A 103 1.78 -14.55 7.49
C LEU A 103 0.50 -15.30 7.12
N ASN A 104 0.62 -16.22 6.16
CA ASN A 104 -0.38 -17.23 5.84
C ASN A 104 0.22 -18.65 5.74
N GLY A 105 1.53 -18.79 5.93
CA GLY A 105 2.25 -20.06 5.90
C GLY A 105 2.71 -20.49 7.29
N SER A 106 3.30 -21.66 7.38
CA SER A 106 3.76 -22.25 8.63
C SER A 106 5.15 -21.77 9.08
N THR A 107 5.85 -20.97 8.28
CA THR A 107 7.26 -20.64 8.49
C THR A 107 7.53 -19.12 8.40
N PRO A 108 7.16 -18.36 9.44
CA PRO A 108 7.19 -16.88 9.43
C PRO A 108 8.52 -16.25 9.11
N GLU A 109 9.60 -16.81 9.65
CA GLU A 109 10.96 -16.25 9.58
C GLU A 109 11.70 -16.67 8.31
N ALA A 110 11.06 -17.51 7.50
CA ALA A 110 11.65 -18.09 6.30
C ALA A 110 11.83 -17.10 5.16
N TYR A 111 11.06 -16.02 5.14
CA TYR A 111 10.99 -15.11 4.01
C TYR A 111 11.38 -13.68 4.39
N LEU A 112 11.89 -12.97 3.38
CA LEU A 112 12.04 -11.52 3.39
C LEU A 112 11.36 -10.95 2.16
N ALA A 113 10.41 -10.03 2.35
CA ALA A 113 9.80 -9.27 1.27
C ALA A 113 10.37 -7.85 1.23
N TYR A 114 10.62 -7.32 0.03
CA TYR A 114 11.11 -5.95 -0.15
C TYR A 114 10.69 -5.40 -1.52
N VAL A 115 10.66 -4.07 -1.61
CA VAL A 115 10.50 -3.37 -2.88
C VAL A 115 11.83 -3.39 -3.64
N ALA A 116 11.84 -3.94 -4.84
CA ALA A 116 13.02 -4.08 -5.68
C ALA A 116 13.17 -2.94 -6.69
N ASP A 117 12.05 -2.37 -7.14
CA ASP A 117 12.01 -1.21 -8.04
C ASP A 117 10.65 -0.52 -7.93
N ILE A 118 10.57 0.75 -8.31
CA ILE A 118 9.33 1.53 -8.36
C ILE A 118 9.34 2.48 -9.54
N GLY A 119 8.20 2.62 -10.20
CA GLY A 119 7.99 3.57 -11.28
C GLY A 119 6.55 4.04 -11.36
N THR A 120 6.26 4.91 -12.31
CA THR A 120 4.89 5.38 -12.50
C THR A 120 3.99 4.24 -12.93
N GLY A 121 3.00 3.93 -12.11
CA GLY A 121 2.01 2.88 -12.38
C GLY A 121 2.44 1.47 -12.00
N TYR A 122 3.60 1.28 -11.36
CA TYR A 122 4.06 -0.04 -10.95
C TYR A 122 5.03 -0.03 -9.77
N VAL A 123 5.13 -1.18 -9.13
CA VAL A 123 6.19 -1.52 -8.18
C VAL A 123 6.60 -2.98 -8.38
N ASP A 124 7.90 -3.24 -8.39
CA ASP A 124 8.45 -4.60 -8.36
C ASP A 124 8.69 -5.03 -6.91
N ILE A 125 8.11 -6.15 -6.57
CA ILE A 125 8.20 -6.74 -5.23
C ILE A 125 8.99 -8.04 -5.34
N ALA A 126 9.91 -8.24 -4.42
CA ALA A 126 10.72 -9.43 -4.32
C ALA A 126 10.45 -10.17 -3.00
N LEU A 127 10.31 -11.49 -3.08
CA LEU A 127 10.24 -12.41 -1.95
C LEU A 127 11.45 -13.33 -1.97
N TRP A 128 12.26 -13.28 -0.93
CA TRP A 128 13.45 -14.11 -0.77
C TRP A 128 13.21 -15.24 0.24
N ASN A 129 13.43 -16.49 -0.16
CA ASN A 129 13.41 -17.64 0.73
C ASN A 129 14.75 -17.78 1.45
N ARG A 130 14.74 -17.64 2.77
CA ARG A 130 15.92 -17.74 3.66
C ARG A 130 15.87 -18.95 4.61
N SER A 131 14.96 -19.89 4.39
CA SER A 131 14.65 -20.97 5.35
C SER A 131 15.72 -22.07 5.46
N GLY A 132 16.65 -22.16 4.51
CA GLY A 132 17.59 -23.29 4.40
C GLY A 132 17.05 -24.46 3.57
N GLY A 133 15.77 -24.44 3.14
CA GLY A 133 15.09 -25.46 2.32
C GLY A 133 14.19 -24.87 1.25
N GLN A 134 13.66 -25.73 0.38
CA GLN A 134 12.59 -25.37 -0.54
C GLN A 134 11.28 -25.23 0.24
N LEU A 135 10.52 -24.19 -0.05
CA LEU A 135 9.19 -23.96 0.50
C LEU A 135 8.16 -23.81 -0.60
N ALA A 136 6.96 -24.34 -0.39
CA ALA A 136 5.83 -24.30 -1.32
C ALA A 136 4.57 -23.98 -0.51
N GLU A 137 4.37 -22.70 -0.24
CA GLU A 137 3.23 -22.20 0.54
C GLU A 137 2.80 -20.83 0.04
N ASN A 138 1.53 -20.49 0.23
CA ASN A 138 1.05 -19.14 -0.02
C ASN A 138 1.69 -18.17 0.98
N VAL A 139 2.09 -17.02 0.50
CA VAL A 139 2.59 -15.92 1.32
C VAL A 139 1.72 -14.69 1.08
N ASP A 140 1.08 -14.18 2.11
CA ASP A 140 0.35 -12.93 2.03
C ASP A 140 1.30 -11.74 2.24
N LEU A 141 1.26 -10.80 1.32
CA LEU A 141 1.96 -9.52 1.40
C LEU A 141 0.94 -8.41 1.58
N ASN A 142 1.05 -7.63 2.65
CA ASN A 142 0.34 -6.36 2.76
C ASN A 142 1.21 -5.25 2.19
N PHE A 143 0.58 -4.28 1.51
CA PHE A 143 1.26 -3.08 1.05
C PHE A 143 0.48 -1.82 1.37
N SER A 144 1.22 -0.70 1.41
CA SER A 144 0.67 0.65 1.54
C SER A 144 1.54 1.63 0.76
N VAL A 145 0.90 2.58 0.08
CA VAL A 145 1.56 3.62 -0.71
C VAL A 145 1.55 4.92 0.07
N ILE A 146 2.72 5.47 0.36
CA ILE A 146 2.86 6.83 0.88
C ILE A 146 3.20 7.73 -0.31
N ARG A 147 2.30 8.65 -0.60
CA ARG A 147 2.43 9.52 -1.77
C ARG A 147 3.41 10.65 -1.57
N ASN A 148 4.32 10.81 -2.53
CA ASN A 148 5.17 11.96 -2.68
C ASN A 148 4.77 12.69 -3.98
N ARG A 149 3.96 13.74 -3.84
CA ARG A 149 3.49 14.53 -4.98
C ARG A 149 4.34 15.78 -5.13
N ASP A 150 4.82 15.99 -6.35
CA ASP A 150 5.30 17.29 -6.78
C ASP A 150 4.04 18.19 -6.98
N ASP A 151 4.05 19.37 -6.38
CA ASP A 151 3.00 20.39 -6.51
C ASP A 151 3.10 21.17 -7.83
#